data_6eb1a44134ce6012c0db39993d71f408
#
_entry.id   6eb1a44134ce6012c0db39993d71f408
#
_cell.length_a   1.000
_cell.length_b   1.000
_cell.length_c   1.000
_cell.angle_alpha   90.00
_cell.angle_beta   90.00
_cell.angle_gamma   90.00
#
_symmetry.space_group_name_H-M   'P 1'
#
loop_
_entity.id
_entity.type
_entity.pdbx_description
1 polymer ?
#
loop_
_entity_poly.entity_id
_entity_poly.type
_entity_poly.pdbx_seq_one_letter_code
_entity_poly.pdbx_strand_id
1 'polypeptide(L)'
;MPNIDQAEWMRRVVADARLALRTGDVPVAALVLASDGRVLGTGRNEREARQDPTAHAEILALRAAAATTGDWHLTDATLVVTLEPCVMCAGAILSARVPTVVFGAWDDKAGAAGSVYDVLRDRRLNHRVEVYGGVEADACAALLEEFFAERR
;
A
#
# COMPACT_ATOMS: atom_id res chain seq x y z
N MET A 1 1.90 -17.18 -9.31
CA MET A 1 2.38 -16.12 -8.40
C MET A 1 3.83 -15.82 -8.68
N PRO A 2 4.18 -14.58 -8.88
CA PRO A 2 5.59 -14.23 -8.93
C PRO A 2 6.22 -14.53 -7.57
N ASN A 3 7.37 -15.18 -7.61
CA ASN A 3 8.12 -15.48 -6.40
C ASN A 3 8.93 -14.24 -6.02
N ILE A 4 8.34 -13.39 -5.18
CA ILE A 4 9.03 -12.19 -4.70
C ILE A 4 9.51 -12.39 -3.26
N ASP A 5 10.62 -11.77 -2.92
CA ASP A 5 11.04 -11.66 -1.52
C ASP A 5 10.24 -10.53 -0.87
N GLN A 6 9.13 -10.89 -0.25
CA GLN A 6 8.20 -9.95 0.37
C GLN A 6 8.86 -9.09 1.44
N ALA A 7 9.70 -9.69 2.27
CA ALA A 7 10.38 -8.98 3.35
C ALA A 7 11.38 -7.95 2.81
N GLU A 8 12.14 -8.31 1.79
CA GLU A 8 13.10 -7.40 1.16
C GLU A 8 12.39 -6.20 0.54
N TRP A 9 11.33 -6.44 -0.23
CA TRP A 9 10.54 -5.36 -0.81
C TRP A 9 9.90 -4.49 0.26
N MET A 10 9.40 -5.08 1.35
CA MET A 10 8.82 -4.31 2.43
C MET A 10 9.87 -3.42 3.11
N ARG A 11 11.09 -3.89 3.33
CA ARG A 11 12.17 -3.08 3.91
C ARG A 11 12.48 -1.87 3.02
N ARG A 12 12.44 -2.05 1.71
CA ARG A 12 12.62 -0.95 0.76
C ARG A 12 11.51 0.07 0.86
N VAL A 13 10.27 -0.39 0.96
CA VAL A 13 9.10 0.50 1.06
C VAL A 13 9.10 1.25 2.40
N VAL A 14 9.55 0.62 3.48
CA VAL A 14 9.73 1.29 4.79
C VAL A 14 10.72 2.45 4.67
N ALA A 15 11.83 2.25 3.95
CA ALA A 15 12.79 3.33 3.73
C ALA A 15 12.15 4.50 2.96
N ASP A 16 11.33 4.21 1.96
CA ASP A 16 10.59 5.24 1.21
C ASP A 16 9.57 5.96 2.09
N ALA A 17 8.95 5.27 3.02
CA ALA A 17 7.95 5.85 3.93
C ALA A 17 8.53 6.99 4.79
N ARG A 18 9.80 6.92 5.14
CA ARG A 18 10.46 7.96 5.92
C ARG A 18 10.46 9.32 5.19
N LEU A 19 10.38 9.32 3.88
CA LEU A 19 10.34 10.55 3.09
C LEU A 19 9.07 11.37 3.33
N ALA A 20 7.96 10.73 3.73
CA ALA A 20 6.72 11.42 4.06
C ALA A 20 6.86 12.34 5.27
N LEU A 21 7.82 12.06 6.16
CA LEU A 21 8.08 12.88 7.34
C LEU A 21 8.49 14.31 6.98
N ARG A 22 9.08 14.51 5.80
CA ARG A 22 9.52 15.83 5.33
C ARG A 22 8.38 16.82 5.18
N THR A 23 7.18 16.35 4.91
CA THR A 23 5.97 17.17 4.72
C THR A 23 4.99 17.06 5.89
N GLY A 24 5.37 16.37 6.97
CA GLY A 24 4.50 16.15 8.11
C GLY A 24 3.40 15.13 7.86
N ASP A 25 3.52 14.34 6.81
CA ASP A 25 2.58 13.28 6.47
C ASP A 25 2.86 12.01 7.28
N VAL A 26 1.81 11.27 7.59
CA VAL A 26 1.93 9.95 8.22
C VAL A 26 2.82 9.06 7.33
N PRO A 27 3.88 8.42 7.88
CA PRO A 27 4.87 7.71 7.09
C PRO A 27 4.36 6.37 6.59
N VAL A 28 3.71 6.40 5.45
CA VAL A 28 3.22 5.24 4.71
C VAL A 28 3.73 5.36 3.28
N ALA A 29 4.22 4.26 2.74
CA ALA A 29 4.64 4.18 1.34
C ALA A 29 4.16 2.88 0.71
N ALA A 30 4.09 2.90 -0.61
CA ALA A 30 3.66 1.76 -1.40
C ALA A 30 4.42 1.72 -2.73
N LEU A 31 4.50 0.53 -3.31
CA LEU A 31 4.95 0.37 -4.69
C LEU A 31 4.16 -0.74 -5.38
N VAL A 32 4.14 -0.68 -6.70
CA VAL A 32 3.49 -1.68 -7.54
C VAL A 32 4.57 -2.37 -8.36
N LEU A 33 4.64 -3.69 -8.26
CA LEU A 33 5.60 -4.53 -8.96
C LEU A 33 4.92 -5.26 -10.11
N ALA A 34 5.60 -5.32 -11.25
CA ALA A 34 5.24 -6.23 -12.33
C ALA A 34 5.64 -7.66 -11.96
N SER A 35 5.09 -8.64 -12.69
CA SER A 35 5.40 -10.06 -12.48
C SER A 35 6.88 -10.41 -12.65
N ASP A 36 7.61 -9.62 -13.43
CA ASP A 36 9.06 -9.80 -13.66
C ASP A 36 9.93 -9.05 -12.63
N GLY A 37 9.32 -8.42 -11.63
CA GLY A 37 10.04 -7.71 -10.57
C GLY A 37 10.34 -6.23 -10.86
N ARG A 38 9.93 -5.70 -12.01
CA ARG A 38 10.10 -4.26 -12.29
C ARG A 38 9.15 -3.45 -11.42
N VAL A 39 9.63 -2.32 -10.92
CA VAL A 39 8.80 -1.35 -10.21
C VAL A 39 8.02 -0.54 -11.24
N LEU A 40 6.70 -0.66 -11.24
CA LEU A 40 5.82 0.05 -12.16
C LEU A 40 5.42 1.44 -11.64
N GLY A 41 5.34 1.59 -10.32
CA GLY A 41 4.98 2.85 -9.70
C GLY A 41 5.27 2.84 -8.22
N THR A 42 5.51 4.02 -7.66
CA THR A 42 5.72 4.22 -6.23
C THR A 42 4.83 5.35 -5.74
N GLY A 43 4.54 5.34 -4.44
CA GLY A 43 3.82 6.42 -3.80
C GLY A 43 4.12 6.45 -2.33
N ARG A 44 4.06 7.63 -1.74
CA ARG A 44 4.05 7.80 -0.30
C ARG A 44 2.87 8.69 0.06
N ASN A 45 2.44 8.63 1.32
CA ASN A 45 1.34 9.48 1.76
C ASN A 45 1.71 10.96 1.56
N GLU A 46 0.89 11.67 0.81
CA GLU A 46 1.07 13.10 0.52
C GLU A 46 -0.22 13.87 0.79
N ARG A 47 -1.06 13.38 1.69
CA ARG A 47 -2.33 14.04 2.03
C ARG A 47 -2.11 15.50 2.48
N GLU A 48 -1.13 15.73 3.37
CA GLU A 48 -0.79 17.08 3.83
C GLU A 48 -0.03 17.86 2.76
N ALA A 49 0.97 17.24 2.11
CA ALA A 49 1.78 17.88 1.09
C ALA A 49 0.94 18.42 -0.06
N ARG A 50 -0.09 17.70 -0.49
CA ARG A 50 -0.94 18.06 -1.63
C ARG A 50 -2.29 18.66 -1.23
N GLN A 51 -2.62 18.69 0.07
CA GLN A 51 -3.97 19.04 0.54
C GLN A 51 -5.04 18.24 -0.21
N ASP A 52 -4.78 16.93 -0.37
CA ASP A 52 -5.62 16.00 -1.11
C ASP A 52 -6.00 14.83 -0.20
N PRO A 53 -7.30 14.70 0.17
CA PRO A 53 -7.72 13.63 1.08
C PRO A 53 -7.58 12.23 0.51
N THR A 54 -7.40 12.11 -0.80
CA THR A 54 -7.22 10.80 -1.46
C THR A 54 -5.76 10.46 -1.75
N ALA A 55 -4.81 11.34 -1.44
CA ALA A 55 -3.40 11.14 -1.74
C ALA A 55 -2.71 10.18 -0.78
N HIS A 56 -3.30 9.00 -0.60
CA HIS A 56 -2.70 7.88 0.12
C HIS A 56 -1.61 7.23 -0.75
N ALA A 57 -0.63 6.61 -0.11
CA ALA A 57 0.48 5.96 -0.79
C ALA A 57 0.02 4.98 -1.88
N GLU A 58 -1.01 4.18 -1.58
CA GLU A 58 -1.54 3.18 -2.51
C GLU A 58 -2.16 3.83 -3.74
N ILE A 59 -2.93 4.90 -3.55
CA ILE A 59 -3.57 5.63 -4.66
C ILE A 59 -2.50 6.18 -5.60
N LEU A 60 -1.47 6.82 -5.04
CA LEU A 60 -0.40 7.40 -5.84
C LEU A 60 0.42 6.33 -6.57
N ALA A 61 0.70 5.21 -5.91
CA ALA A 61 1.43 4.09 -6.52
C ALA A 61 0.62 3.47 -7.68
N LEU A 62 -0.69 3.27 -7.49
CA LEU A 62 -1.57 2.73 -8.53
C LEU A 62 -1.64 3.67 -9.74
N ARG A 63 -1.78 4.97 -9.52
CA ARG A 63 -1.79 5.98 -10.59
C ARG A 63 -0.49 5.97 -11.37
N ALA A 64 0.64 5.93 -10.66
CA ALA A 64 1.96 5.89 -11.30
C ALA A 64 2.13 4.63 -12.13
N ALA A 65 1.72 3.48 -11.62
CA ALA A 65 1.79 2.21 -12.32
C ALA A 65 0.93 2.21 -13.59
N ALA A 66 -0.30 2.72 -13.51
CA ALA A 66 -1.18 2.82 -14.66
C ALA A 66 -0.60 3.73 -15.74
N ALA A 67 0.02 4.85 -15.34
CA ALA A 67 0.70 5.75 -16.27
C ALA A 67 1.90 5.07 -16.96
N THR A 68 2.68 4.30 -16.19
CA THR A 68 3.85 3.60 -16.73
C THR A 68 3.46 2.53 -17.76
N THR A 69 2.40 1.77 -17.47
CA THR A 69 1.95 0.68 -18.36
C THR A 69 1.05 1.17 -19.48
N GLY A 70 0.47 2.35 -19.36
CA GLY A 70 -0.53 2.85 -20.31
C GLY A 70 -1.88 2.12 -20.21
N ASP A 71 -2.13 1.42 -19.10
CA ASP A 71 -3.31 0.59 -18.90
C ASP A 71 -3.73 0.68 -17.43
N TRP A 72 -5.02 0.91 -17.17
CA TRP A 72 -5.51 0.94 -15.80
C TRP A 72 -5.65 -0.48 -15.20
N HIS A 73 -5.69 -1.53 -16.03
CA HIS A 73 -5.71 -2.93 -15.56
C HIS A 73 -4.29 -3.35 -15.14
N LEU A 74 -4.11 -3.60 -13.87
CA LEU A 74 -2.81 -4.03 -13.33
C LEU A 74 -2.87 -5.52 -12.97
N THR A 75 -3.28 -6.34 -13.94
CA THR A 75 -3.68 -7.74 -13.74
C THR A 75 -2.55 -8.69 -13.35
N ASP A 76 -1.30 -8.30 -13.55
CA ASP A 76 -0.13 -9.12 -13.19
C ASP A 76 0.67 -8.52 -12.04
N ALA A 77 0.14 -7.47 -11.40
CA ALA A 77 0.89 -6.68 -10.44
C ALA A 77 0.76 -7.17 -9.00
N THR A 78 1.75 -6.81 -8.20
CA THR A 78 1.70 -6.93 -6.73
C THR A 78 1.84 -5.54 -6.14
N LEU A 79 0.93 -5.17 -5.25
CA LEU A 79 1.06 -3.94 -4.47
C LEU A 79 1.71 -4.28 -3.12
N VAL A 80 2.78 -3.56 -2.78
CA VAL A 80 3.46 -3.67 -1.49
C VAL A 80 3.27 -2.35 -0.76
N VAL A 81 2.74 -2.39 0.47
CA VAL A 81 2.43 -1.18 1.25
C VAL A 81 2.77 -1.39 2.72
N THR A 82 3.27 -0.36 3.39
CA THR A 82 3.73 -0.47 4.79
C THR A 82 2.61 -0.58 5.80
N LEU A 83 1.40 -0.14 5.46
CA LEU A 83 0.24 -0.17 6.35
C LEU A 83 -0.93 -0.87 5.63
N GLU A 84 -1.70 -1.62 6.39
CA GLU A 84 -2.92 -2.26 5.86
C GLU A 84 -3.81 -1.24 5.15
N PRO A 85 -4.25 -1.52 3.91
CA PRO A 85 -5.08 -0.57 3.16
C PRO A 85 -6.41 -0.26 3.84
N CYS A 86 -6.81 1.00 3.79
CA CYS A 86 -8.14 1.44 4.24
C CYS A 86 -9.21 1.10 3.19
N VAL A 87 -10.47 1.40 3.49
CA VAL A 87 -11.61 1.11 2.59
C VAL A 87 -11.43 1.78 1.21
N MET A 88 -10.99 3.03 1.19
CA MET A 88 -10.76 3.77 -0.06
C MET A 88 -9.70 3.08 -0.92
N CYS A 89 -8.57 2.75 -0.31
CA CYS A 89 -7.46 2.12 -1.04
C CYS A 89 -7.78 0.69 -1.44
N ALA A 90 -8.47 -0.07 -0.59
CA ALA A 90 -8.94 -1.42 -0.94
C ALA A 90 -9.86 -1.37 -2.16
N GLY A 91 -10.77 -0.41 -2.20
CA GLY A 91 -11.64 -0.19 -3.37
C GLY A 91 -10.84 0.15 -4.63
N ALA A 92 -9.83 0.99 -4.51
CA ALA A 92 -8.96 1.36 -5.63
C ALA A 92 -8.15 0.17 -6.15
N ILE A 93 -7.63 -0.67 -5.25
CA ILE A 93 -6.90 -1.90 -5.59
C ILE A 93 -7.79 -2.85 -6.40
N LEU A 94 -9.03 -3.04 -5.94
CA LEU A 94 -10.01 -3.85 -6.65
C LEU A 94 -10.35 -3.27 -8.02
N SER A 95 -10.54 -1.95 -8.09
CA SER A 95 -10.83 -1.25 -9.34
C SER A 95 -9.70 -1.39 -10.35
N ALA A 96 -8.45 -1.40 -9.89
CA ALA A 96 -7.28 -1.59 -10.74
C ALA A 96 -7.00 -3.06 -11.09
N ARG A 97 -7.76 -4.00 -10.53
CA ARG A 97 -7.61 -5.44 -10.75
C ARG A 97 -6.26 -6.02 -10.31
N VAL A 98 -5.66 -5.41 -9.30
CA VAL A 98 -4.40 -5.93 -8.71
C VAL A 98 -4.66 -7.28 -8.04
N PRO A 99 -3.97 -8.35 -8.44
CA PRO A 99 -4.26 -9.69 -7.90
C PRO A 99 -3.62 -10.00 -6.55
N THR A 100 -2.58 -9.26 -6.16
CA THR A 100 -1.82 -9.57 -4.93
C THR A 100 -1.48 -8.31 -4.17
N VAL A 101 -1.70 -8.33 -2.85
CA VAL A 101 -1.34 -7.26 -1.93
C VAL A 101 -0.49 -7.84 -0.80
N VAL A 102 0.63 -7.17 -0.53
CA VAL A 102 1.51 -7.46 0.61
C VAL A 102 1.53 -6.21 1.48
N PHE A 103 1.14 -6.33 2.75
CA PHE A 103 1.19 -5.17 3.65
C PHE A 103 1.97 -5.46 4.93
N GLY A 104 2.47 -4.40 5.56
CA GLY A 104 3.26 -4.49 6.77
C GLY A 104 2.41 -4.47 8.03
N ALA A 105 2.25 -3.30 8.63
CA ALA A 105 1.52 -3.16 9.89
C ALA A 105 0.01 -3.31 9.68
N TRP A 106 -0.65 -3.92 10.66
CA TRP A 106 -2.11 -3.97 10.73
C TRP A 106 -2.65 -2.62 11.19
N ASP A 107 -3.81 -2.25 10.69
CA ASP A 107 -4.52 -1.04 11.12
C ASP A 107 -5.84 -1.44 11.77
N ASP A 108 -5.86 -1.53 13.08
CA ASP A 108 -7.02 -1.97 13.86
C ASP A 108 -8.13 -0.91 13.96
N LYS A 109 -7.91 0.29 13.42
CA LYS A 109 -8.90 1.37 13.40
C LYS A 109 -9.58 1.54 12.05
N ALA A 110 -8.84 1.38 10.95
CA ALA A 110 -9.33 1.68 9.61
C ALA A 110 -8.98 0.61 8.56
N GLY A 111 -8.33 -0.48 8.94
CA GLY A 111 -7.87 -1.49 8.01
C GLY A 111 -9.01 -2.24 7.33
N ALA A 112 -8.89 -2.41 6.02
CA ALA A 112 -9.90 -3.05 5.19
C ALA A 112 -9.39 -4.30 4.46
N ALA A 113 -8.30 -4.88 4.96
CA ALA A 113 -7.71 -6.12 4.44
C ALA A 113 -7.63 -7.21 5.51
N GLY A 114 -8.57 -7.20 6.45
CA GLY A 114 -8.71 -8.22 7.49
C GLY A 114 -8.90 -7.71 8.92
N SER A 115 -8.50 -6.48 9.24
CA SER A 115 -8.63 -5.96 10.61
C SER A 115 -10.05 -5.56 10.97
N VAL A 116 -10.55 -4.45 10.40
CA VAL A 116 -11.90 -3.96 10.68
C VAL A 116 -12.87 -4.47 9.61
N TYR A 117 -12.46 -4.37 8.37
CA TYR A 117 -13.20 -4.87 7.21
C TYR A 117 -12.31 -5.82 6.42
N ASP A 118 -12.91 -6.61 5.54
CA ASP A 118 -12.16 -7.44 4.60
C ASP A 118 -12.67 -7.22 3.18
N VAL A 119 -12.44 -6.02 2.66
CA VAL A 119 -12.91 -5.60 1.34
C VAL A 119 -12.17 -6.34 0.24
N LEU A 120 -10.86 -6.57 0.39
CA LEU A 120 -10.03 -7.21 -0.63
C LEU A 120 -10.43 -8.65 -0.93
N ARG A 121 -11.03 -9.35 0.04
CA ARG A 121 -11.45 -10.75 -0.12
C ARG A 121 -12.96 -10.93 -0.04
N ASP A 122 -13.72 -9.85 -0.21
CA ASP A 122 -15.19 -9.91 -0.17
C ASP A 122 -15.71 -10.69 -1.38
N ARG A 123 -16.40 -11.79 -1.12
CA ARG A 123 -16.93 -12.70 -2.14
C ARG A 123 -17.99 -12.07 -3.05
N ARG A 124 -18.61 -11.01 -2.59
CA ARG A 124 -19.66 -10.31 -3.33
C ARG A 124 -19.11 -9.45 -4.46
N LEU A 125 -17.79 -9.16 -4.42
CA LEU A 125 -17.14 -8.34 -5.43
C LEU A 125 -16.60 -9.19 -6.58
N ASN A 126 -16.47 -8.57 -7.75
CA ASN A 126 -16.06 -9.26 -8.99
C ASN A 126 -14.62 -9.71 -9.02
N HIS A 127 -13.78 -9.11 -8.19
CA HIS A 127 -12.34 -9.39 -8.16
C HIS A 127 -11.95 -9.73 -6.73
N ARG A 128 -11.08 -10.72 -6.58
CA ARG A 128 -10.55 -11.16 -5.28
C ARG A 128 -9.05 -11.01 -5.29
N VAL A 129 -8.52 -10.60 -4.16
CA VAL A 129 -7.09 -10.32 -4.00
C VAL A 129 -6.48 -11.36 -3.08
N GLU A 130 -5.31 -11.84 -3.44
CA GLU A 130 -4.47 -12.66 -2.57
C GLU A 130 -3.72 -11.71 -1.62
N VAL A 131 -3.90 -11.89 -0.31
CA VAL A 131 -3.43 -10.94 0.70
C VAL A 131 -2.41 -11.59 1.63
N TYR A 132 -1.27 -10.93 1.79
CA TYR A 132 -0.22 -11.31 2.74
C TYR A 132 0.00 -10.15 3.70
N GLY A 133 -0.46 -10.30 4.94
CA GLY A 133 -0.36 -9.27 5.98
C GLY A 133 0.73 -9.57 6.99
N GLY A 134 1.18 -8.53 7.67
CA GLY A 134 2.15 -8.65 8.75
C GLY A 134 3.61 -8.83 8.31
N VAL A 135 3.91 -8.50 7.06
CA VAL A 135 5.28 -8.63 6.54
C VAL A 135 6.12 -7.44 7.03
N GLU A 136 7.16 -7.72 7.81
CA GLU A 136 7.97 -6.71 8.50
C GLU A 136 7.10 -5.77 9.35
N ALA A 137 6.08 -6.34 10.00
CA ALA A 137 5.06 -5.58 10.74
C ALA A 137 5.67 -4.68 11.82
N ASP A 138 6.68 -5.18 12.54
CA ASP A 138 7.29 -4.43 13.65
C ASP A 138 8.02 -3.17 13.14
N ALA A 139 8.76 -3.28 12.04
CA ALA A 139 9.46 -2.15 11.44
C ALA A 139 8.47 -1.08 10.94
N CYS A 140 7.39 -1.53 10.31
CA CYS A 140 6.33 -0.63 9.82
C CYS A 140 5.61 0.06 10.98
N ALA A 141 5.25 -0.69 12.02
CA ALA A 141 4.56 -0.17 13.19
C ALA A 141 5.45 0.81 13.97
N ALA A 142 6.75 0.50 14.11
CA ALA A 142 7.69 1.36 14.83
C ALA A 142 7.77 2.76 14.22
N LEU A 143 7.79 2.83 12.88
CA LEU A 143 7.84 4.13 12.18
C LEU A 143 6.58 4.96 12.44
N LEU A 144 5.42 4.32 12.46
CA LEU A 144 4.15 4.98 12.77
C LEU A 144 4.09 5.44 14.23
N GLU A 145 4.52 4.61 15.16
CA GLU A 145 4.57 4.93 16.59
C GLU A 145 5.48 6.13 16.86
N GLU A 146 6.65 6.16 16.24
CA GLU A 146 7.59 7.27 16.32
C GLU A 146 6.96 8.57 15.83
N PHE A 147 6.27 8.53 14.70
CA PHE A 147 5.56 9.69 14.14
C PHE A 147 4.50 10.23 15.11
N PHE A 148 3.64 9.35 15.63
CA PHE A 148 2.54 9.78 16.52
C PHE A 148 3.04 10.19 17.92
N ALA A 149 4.13 9.60 18.41
CA ALA A 149 4.73 9.98 19.68
C ALA A 149 5.20 11.44 19.70
N GLU A 150 5.77 11.91 18.59
CA GLU A 150 6.26 13.28 18.46
C GLU A 150 5.14 14.32 18.40
N ARG A 151 3.89 13.89 18.19
CA ARG A 151 2.73 14.77 17.99
C ARG A 151 1.74 14.78 19.17
N ARG A 152 2.09 14.11 20.24
CA ARG A 152 1.30 14.10 21.48
C ARG A 152 1.58 15.30 22.35
#